data_b318ded69816365ba9540d2fe9d5a997
#
_entry.id   b318ded69816365ba9540d2fe9d5a997
#
_cell.length_a   1.000
_cell.length_b   1.000
_cell.length_c   1.000
_cell.angle_alpha   90.00
_cell.angle_beta   90.00
_cell.angle_gamma   90.00
#
_symmetry.space_group_name_H-M   'P 1'
#
loop_
_entity.id
_entity.type
_entity.pdbx_description
1 polymer ?
#
loop_
_entity_poly.entity_id
_entity_poly.type
_entity_poly.pdbx_seq_one_letter_code
_entity_poly.pdbx_strand_id
1 'polypeptide(L)'
;LADVDVVAFCIPADEKIGPGDRFIARDLADLRAPVVAVVTKADKVSKEALAMQLLAVQELGQWAQIVPVSAVTDSQVDILADVLASYLPHGPQLYPTGEITDEPRDVMIAELVREAALEGVRDELPHSLAVVVDEVMDPQVDEGAYKGGGKLQVRVSLVVERDSQKAIIIGKGGSRLKHVGMRSRREIEAYLGRKIYLDLHVRTAKDWQQDPKQLGKLGF
;
A
#
# COMPACT_ATOMS: atom_id res chain seq x y z
N LEU A 1 -16.19 5.29 -9.90
CA LEU A 1 -15.67 5.01 -11.27
C LEU A 1 -16.25 5.93 -12.36
N ALA A 2 -17.27 6.77 -12.03
CA ALA A 2 -17.92 7.63 -13.05
C ALA A 2 -17.04 8.81 -13.52
N ASP A 3 -16.05 9.22 -12.73
CA ASP A 3 -15.24 10.44 -12.95
C ASP A 3 -13.76 10.14 -13.19
N VAL A 4 -13.44 8.94 -13.68
CA VAL A 4 -12.07 8.58 -14.00
C VAL A 4 -11.84 8.54 -15.50
N ASP A 5 -10.65 8.92 -15.97
CA ASP A 5 -10.28 8.96 -17.37
C ASP A 5 -9.87 7.59 -17.92
N VAL A 6 -9.31 6.72 -17.09
CA VAL A 6 -8.90 5.35 -17.41
C VAL A 6 -9.00 4.46 -16.19
N VAL A 7 -9.31 3.18 -16.39
CA VAL A 7 -9.36 2.15 -15.33
C VAL A 7 -8.28 1.10 -15.59
N ALA A 8 -7.45 0.80 -14.59
CA ALA A 8 -6.53 -0.33 -14.61
C ALA A 8 -7.13 -1.49 -13.79
N PHE A 9 -7.53 -2.58 -14.47
CA PHE A 9 -8.03 -3.77 -13.82
C PHE A 9 -6.90 -4.79 -13.63
N CYS A 10 -6.45 -4.95 -12.39
CA CYS A 10 -5.31 -5.80 -12.05
C CYS A 10 -5.74 -7.24 -11.79
N ILE A 11 -5.13 -8.21 -12.51
CA ILE A 11 -5.35 -9.64 -12.38
C ILE A 11 -4.00 -10.33 -12.18
N PRO A 12 -3.77 -11.09 -11.07
CA PRO A 12 -2.51 -11.78 -10.85
C PRO A 12 -2.27 -12.90 -11.87
N ALA A 13 -1.03 -13.04 -12.37
CA ALA A 13 -0.67 -14.11 -13.29
C ALA A 13 -0.59 -15.49 -12.60
N ASP A 14 -0.30 -15.50 -11.30
CA ASP A 14 -0.12 -16.70 -10.47
C ASP A 14 -1.44 -17.23 -9.86
N GLU A 15 -2.57 -16.61 -10.17
CA GLU A 15 -3.89 -16.98 -9.66
C GLU A 15 -4.87 -17.28 -10.80
N LYS A 16 -5.81 -18.20 -10.56
CA LYS A 16 -6.87 -18.50 -11.54
C LYS A 16 -7.96 -17.44 -11.51
N ILE A 17 -8.45 -17.06 -12.68
CA ILE A 17 -9.62 -16.18 -12.81
C ILE A 17 -10.81 -16.80 -12.12
N GLY A 18 -11.30 -16.15 -11.07
CA GLY A 18 -12.39 -16.60 -10.23
C GLY A 18 -13.74 -15.95 -10.55
N PRO A 19 -14.78 -16.29 -9.78
CA PRO A 19 -16.11 -15.66 -9.90
C PRO A 19 -16.07 -14.15 -9.61
N GLY A 20 -15.21 -13.70 -8.70
CA GLY A 20 -15.03 -12.28 -8.35
C GLY A 20 -14.49 -11.48 -9.53
N ASP A 21 -13.46 -11.98 -10.22
CA ASP A 21 -12.89 -11.33 -11.40
C ASP A 21 -13.93 -11.20 -12.53
N ARG A 22 -14.75 -12.25 -12.73
CA ARG A 22 -15.84 -12.24 -13.72
C ARG A 22 -16.94 -11.26 -13.35
N PHE A 23 -17.23 -11.09 -12.06
CA PHE A 23 -18.19 -10.11 -11.58
C PHE A 23 -17.69 -8.69 -11.86
N ILE A 24 -16.44 -8.39 -11.46
CA ILE A 24 -15.82 -7.08 -11.70
C ILE A 24 -15.72 -6.78 -13.20
N ALA A 25 -15.28 -7.75 -14.02
CA ALA A 25 -15.18 -7.56 -15.46
C ALA A 25 -16.53 -7.20 -16.11
N ARG A 26 -17.64 -7.77 -15.64
CA ARG A 26 -19.00 -7.41 -16.10
C ARG A 26 -19.38 -5.98 -15.72
N ASP A 27 -19.09 -5.58 -14.49
CA ASP A 27 -19.38 -4.22 -14.01
C ASP A 27 -18.54 -3.17 -14.77
N LEU A 28 -17.29 -3.53 -15.16
CA LEU A 28 -16.43 -2.68 -15.95
C LEU A 28 -16.87 -2.54 -17.41
N ALA A 29 -17.62 -3.50 -17.95
CA ALA A 29 -18.09 -3.48 -19.35
C ALA A 29 -19.04 -2.32 -19.65
N ASP A 30 -19.74 -1.81 -18.63
CA ASP A 30 -20.69 -0.69 -18.76
C ASP A 30 -20.03 0.69 -18.58
N LEU A 31 -18.72 0.73 -18.31
CA LEU A 31 -18.01 1.99 -18.12
C LEU A 31 -17.74 2.70 -19.46
N ARG A 32 -17.79 4.04 -19.43
CA ARG A 32 -17.38 4.87 -20.58
C ARG A 32 -15.87 5.02 -20.68
N ALA A 33 -15.19 5.00 -19.52
CA ALA A 33 -13.74 5.09 -19.47
C ALA A 33 -13.09 3.82 -20.06
N PRO A 34 -11.99 3.95 -20.81
CA PRO A 34 -11.24 2.80 -21.30
C PRO A 34 -10.71 1.97 -20.12
N VAL A 35 -10.80 0.65 -20.24
CA VAL A 35 -10.31 -0.30 -19.24
C VAL A 35 -9.08 -1.02 -19.78
N VAL A 36 -7.96 -0.87 -19.09
CA VAL A 36 -6.71 -1.60 -19.35
C VAL A 36 -6.63 -2.78 -18.39
N ALA A 37 -6.58 -4.01 -18.92
CA ALA A 37 -6.33 -5.20 -18.10
C ALA A 37 -4.83 -5.32 -17.83
N VAL A 38 -4.45 -5.35 -16.55
CA VAL A 38 -3.05 -5.43 -16.11
C VAL A 38 -2.80 -6.79 -15.50
N VAL A 39 -2.04 -7.65 -16.20
CA VAL A 39 -1.69 -8.98 -15.67
C VAL A 39 -0.44 -8.85 -14.82
N THR A 40 -0.64 -8.79 -13.50
CA THR A 40 0.43 -8.52 -12.51
C THR A 40 1.20 -9.80 -12.14
N LYS A 41 2.33 -9.65 -11.45
CA LYS A 41 3.18 -10.76 -10.97
C LYS A 41 3.65 -11.69 -12.09
N ALA A 42 3.93 -11.16 -13.27
CA ALA A 42 4.36 -11.95 -14.44
C ALA A 42 5.67 -12.73 -14.20
N ASP A 43 6.49 -12.29 -13.22
CA ASP A 43 7.72 -12.95 -12.78
C ASP A 43 7.50 -14.28 -12.04
N LYS A 44 6.31 -14.54 -11.54
CA LYS A 44 6.00 -15.73 -10.75
C LYS A 44 5.59 -16.95 -11.58
N VAL A 45 5.40 -16.78 -12.87
CA VAL A 45 4.91 -17.83 -13.76
C VAL A 45 5.83 -18.05 -14.96
N SER A 46 5.73 -19.22 -15.60
CA SER A 46 6.46 -19.46 -16.85
C SER A 46 5.86 -18.66 -18.01
N LYS A 47 6.62 -18.49 -19.10
CA LYS A 47 6.13 -17.77 -20.29
C LYS A 47 4.89 -18.42 -20.90
N GLU A 48 4.81 -19.74 -20.87
CA GLU A 48 3.67 -20.52 -21.36
C GLU A 48 2.43 -20.28 -20.47
N ALA A 49 2.62 -20.31 -19.14
CA ALA A 49 1.55 -20.03 -18.20
C ALA A 49 1.06 -18.58 -18.31
N LEU A 50 1.97 -17.61 -18.48
CA LEU A 50 1.63 -16.22 -18.73
C LEU A 50 0.82 -16.06 -20.03
N ALA A 51 1.21 -16.72 -21.10
CA ALA A 51 0.47 -16.69 -22.38
C ALA A 51 -0.96 -17.23 -22.21
N MET A 52 -1.12 -18.34 -21.48
CA MET A 52 -2.44 -18.90 -21.18
C MET A 52 -3.29 -17.95 -20.33
N GLN A 53 -2.69 -17.28 -19.34
CA GLN A 53 -3.40 -16.30 -18.51
C GLN A 53 -3.83 -15.08 -19.36
N LEU A 54 -2.98 -14.58 -20.25
CA LEU A 54 -3.32 -13.48 -21.15
C LEU A 54 -4.52 -13.82 -22.05
N LEU A 55 -4.55 -15.03 -22.60
CA LEU A 55 -5.70 -15.52 -23.39
C LEU A 55 -6.96 -15.60 -22.53
N ALA A 56 -6.87 -16.13 -21.31
CA ALA A 56 -8.00 -16.21 -20.39
C ALA A 56 -8.53 -14.81 -19.99
N VAL A 57 -7.63 -13.84 -19.80
CA VAL A 57 -7.99 -12.44 -19.53
C VAL A 57 -8.65 -11.81 -20.76
N GLN A 58 -8.18 -12.10 -21.97
CA GLN A 58 -8.80 -11.62 -23.21
C GLN A 58 -10.24 -12.10 -23.36
N GLU A 59 -10.53 -13.34 -22.97
CA GLU A 59 -11.89 -13.92 -23.01
C GLU A 59 -12.81 -13.37 -21.89
N LEU A 60 -12.23 -12.76 -20.85
CA LEU A 60 -12.96 -12.28 -19.68
C LEU A 60 -13.80 -11.03 -19.97
N GLY A 61 -13.32 -10.15 -20.89
CA GLY A 61 -13.98 -8.90 -21.19
C GLY A 61 -13.40 -8.19 -22.40
N GLN A 62 -13.94 -6.99 -22.68
CA GLN A 62 -13.41 -6.11 -23.71
C GLN A 62 -12.47 -5.08 -23.09
N TRP A 63 -11.20 -5.17 -23.41
CA TRP A 63 -10.15 -4.32 -22.86
C TRP A 63 -9.62 -3.36 -23.91
N ALA A 64 -9.33 -2.13 -23.51
CA ALA A 64 -8.63 -1.19 -24.37
C ALA A 64 -7.22 -1.70 -24.71
N GLN A 65 -6.55 -2.29 -23.70
CA GLN A 65 -5.28 -3.01 -23.85
C GLN A 65 -5.14 -4.07 -22.74
N ILE A 66 -4.22 -5.02 -22.95
CA ILE A 66 -3.80 -6.02 -21.93
C ILE A 66 -2.29 -5.91 -21.79
N VAL A 67 -1.81 -5.59 -20.58
CA VAL A 67 -0.39 -5.38 -20.30
C VAL A 67 0.08 -6.31 -19.19
N PRO A 68 0.98 -7.28 -19.47
CA PRO A 68 1.61 -8.07 -18.41
C PRO A 68 2.75 -7.28 -17.75
N VAL A 69 2.80 -7.27 -16.41
CA VAL A 69 3.80 -6.51 -15.65
C VAL A 69 4.35 -7.29 -14.47
N SER A 70 5.57 -6.96 -14.07
CA SER A 70 6.14 -7.33 -12.78
C SER A 70 6.75 -6.12 -12.10
N ALA A 71 6.15 -5.68 -11.00
CA ALA A 71 6.71 -4.61 -10.17
C ALA A 71 8.01 -5.02 -9.45
N VAL A 72 8.21 -6.33 -9.19
CA VAL A 72 9.42 -6.85 -8.53
C VAL A 72 10.65 -6.77 -9.44
N THR A 73 10.47 -7.09 -10.73
CA THR A 73 11.54 -7.08 -11.73
C THR A 73 11.53 -5.83 -12.60
N ASP A 74 10.62 -4.89 -12.32
CA ASP A 74 10.39 -3.67 -13.11
C ASP A 74 10.07 -3.94 -14.59
N SER A 75 9.52 -5.14 -14.87
CA SER A 75 9.22 -5.56 -16.25
C SER A 75 7.93 -4.91 -16.73
N GLN A 76 8.01 -4.16 -17.84
CA GLN A 76 6.92 -3.47 -18.53
C GLN A 76 6.12 -2.46 -17.67
N VAL A 77 6.68 -1.98 -16.56
CA VAL A 77 6.04 -0.97 -15.71
C VAL A 77 6.02 0.40 -16.40
N ASP A 78 7.08 0.76 -17.10
CA ASP A 78 7.18 1.93 -17.97
C ASP A 78 6.16 1.88 -19.12
N ILE A 79 6.03 0.73 -19.78
CA ILE A 79 5.03 0.53 -20.84
C ILE A 79 3.61 0.70 -20.31
N LEU A 80 3.32 0.15 -19.12
CA LEU A 80 2.02 0.35 -18.47
C LEU A 80 1.76 1.84 -18.19
N ALA A 81 2.75 2.56 -17.68
CA ALA A 81 2.63 3.98 -17.42
C ALA A 81 2.32 4.77 -18.71
N ASP A 82 3.04 4.48 -19.81
CA ASP A 82 2.83 5.12 -21.11
C ASP A 82 1.42 4.79 -21.67
N VAL A 83 0.99 3.54 -21.55
CA VAL A 83 -0.36 3.10 -21.95
C VAL A 83 -1.43 3.86 -21.18
N LEU A 84 -1.35 3.93 -19.85
CA LEU A 84 -2.32 4.66 -19.04
C LEU A 84 -2.30 6.17 -19.38
N ALA A 85 -1.12 6.76 -19.49
CA ALA A 85 -0.96 8.16 -19.85
C ALA A 85 -1.57 8.50 -21.23
N SER A 86 -1.54 7.56 -22.19
CA SER A 86 -2.13 7.78 -23.53
C SER A 86 -3.66 7.94 -23.53
N TYR A 87 -4.34 7.50 -22.48
CA TYR A 87 -5.78 7.66 -22.30
C TYR A 87 -6.17 8.90 -21.48
N LEU A 88 -5.19 9.58 -20.88
CA LEU A 88 -5.47 10.79 -20.10
C LEU A 88 -5.68 12.00 -21.01
N PRO A 89 -6.63 12.89 -20.72
CA PRO A 89 -6.81 14.14 -21.45
C PRO A 89 -5.65 15.09 -21.21
N HIS A 90 -5.29 15.88 -22.23
CA HIS A 90 -4.36 16.99 -22.04
C HIS A 90 -5.00 18.07 -21.16
N GLY A 91 -4.32 18.47 -20.10
CA GLY A 91 -4.80 19.47 -19.17
C GLY A 91 -3.69 20.23 -18.46
N PRO A 92 -4.05 21.24 -17.64
CA PRO A 92 -3.07 21.91 -16.79
C PRO A 92 -2.53 20.93 -15.74
N GLN A 93 -1.30 21.17 -15.32
CA GLN A 93 -0.71 20.43 -14.20
C GLN A 93 -1.50 20.72 -12.91
N LEU A 94 -2.09 19.69 -12.30
CA LEU A 94 -2.94 19.81 -11.13
C LEU A 94 -2.15 19.77 -9.81
N TYR A 95 -0.96 19.15 -9.81
CA TYR A 95 -0.08 19.02 -8.64
C TYR A 95 1.25 19.75 -8.87
N PRO A 96 1.89 20.30 -7.83
CA PRO A 96 3.20 20.93 -7.93
C PRO A 96 4.28 19.96 -8.46
N THR A 97 5.22 20.49 -9.23
CA THR A 97 6.33 19.68 -9.74
C THR A 97 7.22 19.19 -8.60
N GLY A 98 7.45 17.89 -8.53
CA GLY A 98 8.30 17.25 -7.52
C GLY A 98 7.56 16.67 -6.32
N GLU A 99 6.25 16.86 -6.21
CA GLU A 99 5.41 16.10 -5.27
C GLU A 99 5.15 14.69 -5.84
N ILE A 100 5.46 13.67 -5.04
CA ILE A 100 5.28 12.26 -5.41
C ILE A 100 3.88 11.79 -5.04
N THR A 101 3.28 12.41 -4.01
CA THR A 101 1.96 12.07 -3.47
C THR A 101 1.35 13.28 -2.78
N ASP A 102 0.03 13.37 -2.78
CA ASP A 102 -0.78 14.33 -2.02
C ASP A 102 -1.21 13.78 -0.64
N GLU A 103 -0.81 12.55 -0.33
CA GLU A 103 -1.10 11.93 0.96
C GLU A 103 -0.45 12.71 2.11
N PRO A 104 -1.18 12.96 3.21
CA PRO A 104 -0.62 13.60 4.40
C PRO A 104 0.65 12.87 4.89
N ARG A 105 1.64 13.64 5.34
CA ARG A 105 2.92 13.12 5.85
C ARG A 105 2.73 11.98 6.85
N ASP A 106 1.74 12.08 7.75
CA ASP A 106 1.51 11.12 8.81
C ASP A 106 0.96 9.79 8.26
N VAL A 107 0.17 9.83 7.19
CA VAL A 107 -0.30 8.65 6.45
C VAL A 107 0.89 7.93 5.80
N MET A 108 1.77 8.65 5.13
CA MET A 108 2.98 8.06 4.54
C MET A 108 3.90 7.42 5.59
N ILE A 109 4.07 8.07 6.74
CA ILE A 109 4.85 7.49 7.87
C ILE A 109 4.19 6.20 8.37
N ALA A 110 2.86 6.18 8.53
CA ALA A 110 2.12 5.02 8.96
C ALA A 110 2.28 3.84 7.97
N GLU A 111 2.18 4.11 6.67
CA GLU A 111 2.34 3.07 5.64
C GLU A 111 3.77 2.50 5.58
N LEU A 112 4.82 3.32 5.74
CA LEU A 112 6.20 2.84 5.82
C LEU A 112 6.41 1.92 7.06
N VAL A 113 5.78 2.24 8.18
CA VAL A 113 5.81 1.36 9.37
C VAL A 113 5.00 0.10 9.12
N ARG A 114 3.84 0.21 8.47
CA ARG A 114 2.97 -0.93 8.14
C ARG A 114 3.67 -1.90 7.19
N GLU A 115 4.31 -1.42 6.15
CA GLU A 115 5.10 -2.23 5.21
C GLU A 115 6.19 -3.01 5.95
N ALA A 116 6.99 -2.34 6.79
CA ALA A 116 8.02 -3.00 7.58
C ALA A 116 7.45 -4.04 8.56
N ALA A 117 6.28 -3.79 9.14
CA ALA A 117 5.62 -4.71 10.07
C ALA A 117 5.03 -5.94 9.38
N LEU A 118 4.65 -5.83 8.12
CA LEU A 118 4.07 -6.92 7.31
C LEU A 118 5.14 -7.78 6.63
N GLU A 119 6.40 -7.35 6.62
CA GLU A 119 7.47 -8.14 6.00
C GLU A 119 7.57 -9.55 6.60
N GLY A 120 7.47 -10.57 5.74
CA GLY A 120 7.52 -11.99 6.14
C GLY A 120 6.32 -12.47 6.95
N VAL A 121 5.23 -11.70 7.00
CA VAL A 121 3.96 -12.13 7.60
C VAL A 121 3.04 -12.66 6.52
N ARG A 122 2.29 -13.70 6.87
CA ARG A 122 1.29 -14.34 6.01
C ARG A 122 -0.02 -14.47 6.78
N ASP A 123 -1.06 -14.95 6.10
CA ASP A 123 -2.38 -15.26 6.61
C ASP A 123 -3.20 -14.02 7.03
N GLU A 124 -3.87 -14.04 8.18
CA GLU A 124 -4.85 -13.03 8.60
C GLU A 124 -4.24 -11.72 9.13
N LEU A 125 -2.95 -11.68 9.52
CA LEU A 125 -2.37 -10.51 10.14
C LEU A 125 -2.35 -9.26 9.22
N PRO A 126 -2.10 -9.37 7.91
CA PRO A 126 -2.14 -8.21 7.02
C PRO A 126 -3.48 -7.46 7.01
N HIS A 127 -4.58 -8.16 7.25
CA HIS A 127 -5.92 -7.59 7.27
C HIS A 127 -6.32 -7.02 8.63
N SER A 128 -5.65 -7.43 9.72
CA SER A 128 -5.99 -7.05 11.09
C SER A 128 -4.99 -6.08 11.74
N LEU A 129 -4.01 -5.58 10.97
CA LEU A 129 -3.04 -4.59 11.41
C LEU A 129 -3.41 -3.20 10.90
N ALA A 130 -3.68 -2.28 11.82
CA ALA A 130 -3.71 -0.85 11.54
C ALA A 130 -2.46 -0.18 12.14
N VAL A 131 -1.99 0.88 11.48
CA VAL A 131 -0.87 1.68 11.97
C VAL A 131 -1.29 3.15 12.00
N VAL A 132 -1.05 3.81 13.12
CA VAL A 132 -1.45 5.21 13.33
C VAL A 132 -0.27 6.00 13.87
N VAL A 133 -0.02 7.15 13.30
CA VAL A 133 0.88 8.14 13.88
C VAL A 133 0.14 8.85 15.00
N ASP A 134 0.54 8.59 16.24
CA ASP A 134 -0.08 9.21 17.40
C ASP A 134 0.35 10.67 17.57
N GLU A 135 1.63 10.94 17.26
CA GLU A 135 2.22 12.25 17.50
C GLU A 135 3.51 12.46 16.70
N VAL A 136 3.69 13.66 16.16
CA VAL A 136 4.96 14.11 15.58
C VAL A 136 5.34 15.42 16.26
N MET A 137 6.46 15.41 17.01
CA MET A 137 6.99 16.59 17.72
C MET A 137 8.33 17.03 17.13
N ASP A 138 8.42 18.29 16.76
CA ASP A 138 9.67 18.88 16.28
C ASP A 138 10.29 19.75 17.40
N PRO A 139 11.46 19.38 17.97
CA PRO A 139 12.09 20.15 19.03
C PRO A 139 12.56 21.56 18.61
N GLN A 140 12.51 21.88 17.32
CA GLN A 140 12.80 23.23 16.82
C GLN A 140 11.58 24.16 16.81
N VAL A 141 10.36 23.59 16.90
CA VAL A 141 9.09 24.31 16.77
C VAL A 141 8.22 24.14 18.02
N ASP A 142 8.21 22.94 18.59
CA ASP A 142 7.32 22.58 19.69
C ASP A 142 8.01 22.74 21.05
N GLU A 143 7.27 23.17 22.08
CA GLU A 143 7.72 23.18 23.47
C GLU A 143 7.34 21.83 24.14
N GLY A 144 8.30 21.14 24.76
CA GLY A 144 8.01 19.88 25.45
C GLY A 144 9.25 19.09 25.90
N ALA A 145 9.01 17.93 26.52
CA ALA A 145 10.04 16.99 26.93
C ALA A 145 10.38 16.03 25.79
N TYR A 146 11.51 16.24 25.14
CA TYR A 146 11.94 15.45 23.98
C TYR A 146 12.86 14.29 24.37
N LYS A 147 12.58 13.12 23.76
CA LYS A 147 13.50 11.99 23.70
C LYS A 147 14.28 12.05 22.38
N GLY A 148 15.50 11.51 22.32
CA GLY A 148 16.22 11.41 21.03
C GLY A 148 17.16 12.56 20.69
N GLY A 149 17.49 13.43 21.64
CA GLY A 149 18.59 14.40 21.47
C GLY A 149 18.35 15.46 20.38
N GLY A 150 17.19 16.09 20.37
CA GLY A 150 16.86 17.17 19.44
C GLY A 150 16.47 16.72 18.03
N LYS A 151 16.21 15.44 17.81
CA LYS A 151 15.68 14.91 16.55
C LYS A 151 14.15 15.02 16.53
N LEU A 152 13.57 15.09 15.32
CA LEU A 152 12.12 14.95 15.14
C LEU A 152 11.65 13.66 15.84
N GLN A 153 10.71 13.78 16.76
CA GLN A 153 10.15 12.63 17.46
C GLN A 153 8.86 12.19 16.77
N VAL A 154 8.82 10.91 16.40
CA VAL A 154 7.65 10.29 15.76
C VAL A 154 7.19 9.14 16.63
N ARG A 155 5.95 9.19 17.13
CA ARG A 155 5.33 8.13 17.91
C ARG A 155 4.27 7.44 17.07
N VAL A 156 4.34 6.10 16.98
CA VAL A 156 3.46 5.30 16.12
C VAL A 156 2.92 4.11 16.89
N SER A 157 1.60 3.91 16.81
CA SER A 157 0.90 2.74 17.34
C SER A 157 0.61 1.72 16.23
N LEU A 158 1.04 0.49 16.46
CA LEU A 158 0.61 -0.68 15.69
C LEU A 158 -0.57 -1.31 16.44
N VAL A 159 -1.73 -1.35 15.81
CA VAL A 159 -2.98 -1.80 16.42
C VAL A 159 -3.39 -3.13 15.81
N VAL A 160 -3.59 -4.13 16.64
CA VAL A 160 -4.02 -5.48 16.25
C VAL A 160 -5.30 -5.87 17.00
N GLU A 161 -6.03 -6.86 16.51
CA GLU A 161 -7.29 -7.27 17.14
C GLU A 161 -7.10 -8.20 18.34
N ARG A 162 -6.01 -9.01 18.35
CA ARG A 162 -5.81 -10.08 19.34
C ARG A 162 -4.41 -10.03 19.94
N ASP A 163 -4.28 -10.46 21.20
CA ASP A 163 -2.98 -10.53 21.88
C ASP A 163 -2.01 -11.53 21.25
N SER A 164 -2.53 -12.60 20.61
CA SER A 164 -1.70 -13.51 19.81
C SER A 164 -1.02 -12.78 18.63
N GLN A 165 -1.72 -11.90 17.95
CA GLN A 165 -1.18 -11.08 16.86
C GLN A 165 -0.16 -10.06 17.41
N LYS A 166 -0.43 -9.46 18.57
CA LYS A 166 0.52 -8.59 19.28
C LYS A 166 1.84 -9.31 19.55
N ALA A 167 1.77 -10.57 20.02
CA ALA A 167 2.96 -11.38 20.25
C ALA A 167 3.76 -11.64 18.97
N ILE A 168 3.09 -11.83 17.82
CA ILE A 168 3.74 -12.00 16.50
C ILE A 168 4.48 -10.71 16.08
N ILE A 169 3.86 -9.55 16.24
CA ILE A 169 4.48 -8.25 15.88
C ILE A 169 5.68 -7.95 16.78
N ILE A 170 5.58 -8.23 18.08
CA ILE A 170 6.68 -7.98 19.02
C ILE A 170 7.83 -8.98 18.78
N GLY A 171 7.49 -10.25 18.57
CA GLY A 171 8.45 -11.34 18.42
C GLY A 171 9.18 -11.71 19.73
N LYS A 172 9.97 -12.78 19.70
CA LYS A 172 10.70 -13.27 20.86
C LYS A 172 11.66 -12.20 21.39
N GLY A 173 11.46 -11.78 22.64
CA GLY A 173 12.29 -10.74 23.28
C GLY A 173 12.27 -9.39 22.57
N GLY A 174 11.21 -9.07 21.81
CA GLY A 174 11.10 -7.81 21.09
C GLY A 174 11.90 -7.73 19.79
N SER A 175 12.50 -8.84 19.34
CA SER A 175 13.42 -8.86 18.19
C SER A 175 12.76 -8.41 16.90
N ARG A 176 11.50 -8.80 16.65
CA ARG A 176 10.77 -8.40 15.44
C ARG A 176 10.42 -6.92 15.48
N LEU A 177 9.87 -6.42 16.57
CA LEU A 177 9.54 -5.00 16.71
C LEU A 177 10.78 -4.11 16.56
N LYS A 178 11.93 -4.56 17.09
CA LYS A 178 13.21 -3.89 16.88
C LYS A 178 13.60 -3.84 15.39
N HIS A 179 13.41 -4.94 14.64
CA HIS A 179 13.67 -4.98 13.19
C HIS A 179 12.75 -4.02 12.45
N VAL A 180 11.44 -4.06 12.72
CA VAL A 180 10.46 -3.11 12.18
C VAL A 180 10.91 -1.67 12.42
N GLY A 181 11.26 -1.33 13.67
CA GLY A 181 11.71 0.01 14.02
C GLY A 181 13.01 0.46 13.33
N MET A 182 13.96 -0.46 13.09
CA MET A 182 15.18 -0.12 12.35
C MET A 182 14.92 0.12 10.86
N ARG A 183 14.08 -0.72 10.24
CA ARG A 183 13.74 -0.61 8.82
C ARG A 183 12.91 0.63 8.57
N SER A 184 11.77 0.77 9.24
CA SER A 184 10.87 1.90 9.04
C SER A 184 11.54 3.24 9.37
N ARG A 185 12.37 3.32 10.41
CA ARG A 185 13.14 4.53 10.70
C ARG A 185 14.02 4.96 9.52
N ARG A 186 14.73 4.02 8.88
CA ARG A 186 15.58 4.34 7.71
C ARG A 186 14.76 4.87 6.54
N GLU A 187 13.62 4.26 6.29
CA GLU A 187 12.73 4.66 5.19
C GLU A 187 12.06 5.99 5.46
N ILE A 188 11.59 6.23 6.70
CA ILE A 188 11.03 7.53 7.12
C ILE A 188 12.10 8.63 7.07
N GLU A 189 13.34 8.36 7.51
CA GLU A 189 14.45 9.32 7.42
C GLU A 189 14.77 9.68 5.97
N ALA A 190 14.71 8.70 5.05
CA ALA A 190 14.87 8.94 3.61
C ALA A 190 13.73 9.77 3.03
N TYR A 191 12.48 9.47 3.39
CA TYR A 191 11.30 10.21 2.97
C TYR A 191 11.29 11.67 3.46
N LEU A 192 11.62 11.87 4.75
CA LEU A 192 11.62 13.21 5.37
C LEU A 192 12.92 14.02 5.12
N GLY A 193 13.97 13.42 4.58
CA GLY A 193 15.27 14.04 4.39
C GLY A 193 15.98 14.43 5.70
N ARG A 194 15.54 13.93 6.87
CA ARG A 194 16.10 14.29 8.19
C ARG A 194 16.09 13.13 9.17
N LYS A 195 16.97 13.19 10.17
CA LYS A 195 17.06 12.19 11.24
C LYS A 195 15.88 12.29 12.22
N ILE A 196 15.33 11.12 12.61
CA ILE A 196 14.21 11.02 13.54
C ILE A 196 14.54 10.16 14.77
N TYR A 197 13.74 10.34 15.82
CA TYR A 197 13.57 9.39 16.92
C TYR A 197 12.20 8.72 16.74
N LEU A 198 12.20 7.42 16.40
CA LEU A 198 10.98 6.64 16.20
C LEU A 198 10.65 5.83 17.47
N ASP A 199 9.45 6.03 17.99
CA ASP A 199 8.90 5.31 19.14
C ASP A 199 7.71 4.47 18.69
N LEU A 200 7.81 3.14 18.77
CA LEU A 200 6.80 2.19 18.32
C LEU A 200 6.09 1.54 19.50
N HIS A 201 4.78 1.60 19.51
CA HIS A 201 3.92 0.92 20.48
C HIS A 201 3.03 -0.11 19.79
N VAL A 202 2.84 -1.28 20.44
CA VAL A 202 1.89 -2.30 19.95
C VAL A 202 0.75 -2.41 20.96
N ARG A 203 -0.47 -2.17 20.50
CA ARG A 203 -1.69 -2.25 21.32
C ARG A 203 -2.73 -3.16 20.70
N THR A 204 -3.55 -3.77 21.54
CA THR A 204 -4.70 -4.57 21.11
C THR A 204 -5.97 -3.73 21.18
N ALA A 205 -6.76 -3.75 20.12
CA ALA A 205 -8.10 -3.19 20.07
C ALA A 205 -9.04 -4.25 19.47
N LYS A 206 -9.86 -4.86 20.31
CA LYS A 206 -10.79 -5.93 19.87
C LYS A 206 -11.80 -5.36 18.87
N ASP A 207 -12.05 -6.15 17.82
CA ASP A 207 -13.11 -5.93 16.84
C ASP A 207 -13.10 -4.50 16.22
N TRP A 208 -11.92 -3.86 16.17
CA TRP A 208 -11.78 -2.49 15.70
C TRP A 208 -12.29 -2.30 14.26
N GLN A 209 -12.21 -3.35 13.43
CA GLN A 209 -12.71 -3.33 12.06
C GLN A 209 -14.24 -3.29 11.96
N GLN A 210 -14.95 -3.67 13.02
CA GLN A 210 -16.41 -3.67 13.09
C GLN A 210 -16.98 -2.45 13.82
N ASP A 211 -16.11 -1.62 14.43
CA ASP A 211 -16.51 -0.43 15.18
C ASP A 211 -16.24 0.85 14.35
N PRO A 212 -17.28 1.51 13.80
CA PRO A 212 -17.14 2.73 13.01
C PRO A 212 -16.38 3.86 13.72
N LYS A 213 -16.50 3.92 15.08
CA LYS A 213 -15.78 4.94 15.86
C LYS A 213 -14.28 4.64 15.96
N GLN A 214 -13.93 3.36 16.00
CA GLN A 214 -12.52 2.96 15.99
C GLN A 214 -11.93 3.09 14.58
N LEU A 215 -12.67 2.72 13.55
CA LEU A 215 -12.26 2.93 12.15
C LEU A 215 -11.91 4.40 11.89
N GLY A 216 -12.81 5.32 12.22
CA GLY A 216 -12.54 6.75 12.05
C GLY A 216 -11.35 7.29 12.87
N LYS A 217 -11.06 6.71 14.06
CA LYS A 217 -9.85 7.05 14.84
C LYS A 217 -8.55 6.46 14.27
N LEU A 218 -8.66 5.40 13.50
CA LEU A 218 -7.53 4.70 12.88
C LEU A 218 -7.27 5.18 11.44
N GLY A 219 -8.06 6.14 10.94
CA GLY A 219 -7.89 6.75 9.62
C GLY A 219 -8.54 5.97 8.47
N PHE A 220 -9.55 5.13 8.77
CA PHE A 220 -10.36 4.38 7.80
C PHE A 220 -11.75 4.97 7.62
#